data_88b7a05ebf30653f7b9b4f2ab9027a1e
#
_entry.id   88b7a05ebf30653f7b9b4f2ab9027a1e
#
_cell.length_a   1.000
_cell.length_b   1.000
_cell.length_c   1.000
_cell.angle_alpha   90.00
_cell.angle_beta   90.00
_cell.angle_gamma   90.00
#
_symmetry.space_group_name_H-M   'P 1'
#
loop_
_entity.id
_entity.type
_entity.pdbx_description
1 polymer ?
#
loop_
_entity_poly.entity_id
_entity_poly.type
_entity_poly.pdbx_seq_one_letter_code
_entity_poly.pdbx_strand_id
1 'polypeptide(L)'
;MPAEASPSLAHMEAWGGALLRAMAGDASLQWSGQTLYRGTAPVVLAAAHQSDVPARLADQRGLLDGASLRLRLSDAALHARHLPGDPVERLVFELLEQLRVESLAPEEWPGARANLHARFVHWSQAFADSGLTESSLGILLFTVALTAWSRLSGHEPPDALGDLAEATRAGLSAQLGAQWALLRRHRQDQQAFIAPALAISRWVGQAVRSAQEEAPRGAAGPRRRGSFALPLHFESQSLDAPPVALSGDSRAWAGSAHSYRVFTRAYDREAQAAELIRAAQLAEFRGQMDEELARSGLHAGRLARHLQQRLAVPRHDGWQFGLEDGHLDASRLAQLVSDPQQRAIFRNELPHPVSDAAVALLLDCSGSMKAHARPLSLLVDLLGRALSMAGVPVDVLGFSTQAWNGGRARRDWQRAG
;
A
#
# COMPACT_ATOMS: atom_id res chain seq x y z
N MET A 1 22.36 26.68 -17.27
CA MET A 1 21.72 25.46 -17.76
C MET A 1 20.24 25.58 -17.44
N PRO A 2 19.31 25.44 -18.39
CA PRO A 2 17.90 25.50 -18.08
C PRO A 2 17.53 24.32 -17.16
N ALA A 3 16.79 24.60 -16.09
CA ALA A 3 16.23 23.58 -15.22
C ALA A 3 15.34 22.66 -16.08
N GLU A 4 15.69 21.39 -16.22
CA GLU A 4 14.83 20.41 -16.86
C GLU A 4 13.49 20.39 -16.12
N ALA A 5 12.44 20.73 -16.83
CA ALA A 5 11.08 20.65 -16.30
C ALA A 5 10.82 19.20 -15.87
N SER A 6 10.46 19.01 -14.61
CA SER A 6 10.09 17.68 -14.09
C SER A 6 9.01 17.08 -14.99
N PRO A 7 9.16 15.83 -15.45
CA PRO A 7 8.18 15.19 -16.33
C PRO A 7 6.80 15.17 -15.66
N SER A 8 5.75 15.40 -16.45
CA SER A 8 4.39 15.34 -15.92
C SER A 8 4.07 13.93 -15.41
N LEU A 9 3.17 13.82 -14.43
CA LEU A 9 2.75 12.53 -13.85
C LEU A 9 2.29 11.55 -14.94
N ALA A 10 1.57 12.03 -15.95
CA ALA A 10 1.11 11.23 -17.09
C ALA A 10 2.26 10.65 -17.94
N HIS A 11 3.33 11.41 -18.14
CA HIS A 11 4.52 10.89 -18.83
C HIS A 11 5.22 9.80 -18.01
N MET A 12 5.26 9.97 -16.70
CA MET A 12 5.86 8.99 -15.82
C MET A 12 5.06 7.67 -15.78
N GLU A 13 3.74 7.75 -15.80
CA GLU A 13 2.86 6.58 -15.88
C GLU A 13 3.02 5.86 -17.23
N ALA A 14 3.06 6.60 -18.33
CA ALA A 14 3.25 6.04 -19.66
C ALA A 14 4.60 5.33 -19.79
N TRP A 15 5.68 5.96 -19.32
CA TRP A 15 7.03 5.34 -19.31
C TRP A 15 7.09 4.13 -18.38
N GLY A 16 6.46 4.23 -17.20
CA GLY A 16 6.38 3.14 -16.24
C GLY A 16 5.67 1.92 -16.82
N GLY A 17 4.55 2.12 -17.47
CA GLY A 17 3.81 1.06 -18.15
C GLY A 17 4.60 0.42 -19.29
N ALA A 18 5.29 1.24 -20.11
CA ALA A 18 6.15 0.75 -21.19
C ALA A 18 7.33 -0.08 -20.65
N LEU A 19 7.98 0.40 -19.60
CA LEU A 19 9.08 -0.30 -18.93
C LEU A 19 8.63 -1.66 -18.38
N LEU A 20 7.51 -1.68 -17.66
CA LEU A 20 6.93 -2.91 -17.09
C LEU A 20 6.63 -3.95 -18.16
N ARG A 21 5.99 -3.56 -19.26
CA ARG A 21 5.71 -4.45 -20.38
C ARG A 21 6.98 -5.02 -20.99
N ALA A 22 7.97 -4.16 -21.23
CA ALA A 22 9.24 -4.56 -21.84
C ALA A 22 10.05 -5.50 -20.94
N MET A 23 10.18 -5.16 -19.66
CA MET A 23 11.00 -5.94 -18.72
C MET A 23 10.32 -7.23 -18.26
N ALA A 24 9.01 -7.19 -18.00
CA ALA A 24 8.26 -8.38 -17.61
C ALA A 24 7.93 -9.28 -18.81
N GLY A 25 7.96 -8.76 -20.04
CA GLY A 25 7.61 -9.51 -21.26
C GLY A 25 6.10 -9.75 -21.38
N ASP A 26 5.27 -8.89 -20.77
CA ASP A 26 3.82 -9.01 -20.75
C ASP A 26 3.18 -7.71 -21.25
N ALA A 27 2.64 -7.76 -22.47
CA ALA A 27 2.03 -6.61 -23.14
C ALA A 27 0.70 -6.15 -22.48
N SER A 28 0.07 -7.01 -21.67
CA SER A 28 -1.20 -6.69 -21.01
C SER A 28 -1.03 -5.84 -19.73
N LEU A 29 0.21 -5.57 -19.31
CA LEU A 29 0.49 -4.78 -18.12
C LEU A 29 0.29 -3.28 -18.38
N GLN A 30 -0.42 -2.62 -17.46
CA GLN A 30 -0.68 -1.19 -17.49
C GLN A 30 -0.47 -0.61 -16.10
N TRP A 31 0.20 0.56 -16.05
CA TRP A 31 0.38 1.30 -14.82
C TRP A 31 -0.56 2.50 -14.82
N SER A 32 -1.41 2.59 -13.81
CA SER A 32 -2.32 3.73 -13.67
C SER A 32 -2.36 4.19 -12.21
N GLY A 33 -2.08 5.46 -11.99
CA GLY A 33 -1.93 6.01 -10.65
C GLY A 33 -0.76 5.36 -9.91
N GLN A 34 -1.07 4.57 -8.89
CA GLN A 34 -0.06 3.79 -8.14
C GLN A 34 -0.32 2.28 -8.21
N THR A 35 -1.20 1.87 -9.10
CA THR A 35 -1.62 0.49 -9.22
C THR A 35 -1.21 -0.09 -10.57
N LEU A 36 -0.71 -1.31 -10.53
CA LEU A 36 -0.42 -2.10 -11.72
C LEU A 36 -1.65 -2.94 -12.07
N TYR A 37 -1.99 -2.99 -13.34
CA TYR A 37 -3.08 -3.80 -13.88
C TYR A 37 -2.57 -4.79 -14.92
N ARG A 38 -3.20 -5.96 -14.99
CA ARG A 38 -3.08 -6.90 -16.10
C ARG A 38 -4.44 -6.95 -16.80
N GLY A 39 -4.56 -6.28 -17.95
CA GLY A 39 -5.86 -5.97 -18.52
C GLY A 39 -6.66 -5.06 -17.57
N THR A 40 -7.81 -5.54 -17.09
CA THR A 40 -8.65 -4.83 -16.11
C THR A 40 -8.44 -5.28 -14.66
N ALA A 41 -7.70 -6.36 -14.44
CA ALA A 41 -7.47 -6.88 -13.11
C ALA A 41 -6.28 -6.21 -12.43
N PRO A 42 -6.41 -5.72 -11.19
CA PRO A 42 -5.29 -5.18 -10.45
C PRO A 42 -4.28 -6.30 -10.15
N VAL A 43 -3.00 -6.01 -10.40
CA VAL A 43 -1.89 -6.88 -10.01
C VAL A 43 -1.30 -6.33 -8.73
N VAL A 44 -1.40 -7.11 -7.70
CA VAL A 44 -0.87 -6.74 -6.39
C VAL A 44 0.58 -7.17 -6.31
N LEU A 45 1.46 -6.21 -6.14
CA LEU A 45 2.89 -6.42 -5.94
C LEU A 45 3.23 -6.13 -4.49
N ALA A 46 3.82 -7.10 -3.82
CA ALA A 46 4.43 -6.85 -2.52
C ALA A 46 5.67 -5.99 -2.70
N ALA A 47 5.59 -4.74 -2.29
CA ALA A 47 6.73 -3.84 -2.24
C ALA A 47 7.11 -3.63 -0.77
N ALA A 48 7.76 -4.64 -0.21
CA ALA A 48 8.07 -4.74 1.21
C ALA A 48 8.98 -3.61 1.76
N HIS A 49 9.58 -2.80 0.90
CA HIS A 49 10.47 -1.71 1.27
C HIS A 49 10.10 -0.39 0.57
N GLN A 50 8.80 -0.18 0.28
CA GLN A 50 8.31 1.11 -0.19
C GLN A 50 8.22 2.10 0.97
N SER A 51 8.73 3.30 0.76
CA SER A 51 8.54 4.42 1.66
C SER A 51 7.47 5.36 1.11
N ASP A 52 6.69 5.97 1.99
CA ASP A 52 5.73 7.03 1.64
C ASP A 52 6.41 8.40 1.42
N VAL A 53 7.74 8.45 1.46
CA VAL A 53 8.51 9.67 1.22
C VAL A 53 8.31 10.11 -0.24
N PRO A 54 8.17 11.43 -0.52
CA PRO A 54 8.05 11.94 -1.88
C PRO A 54 9.15 11.37 -2.77
N ALA A 55 8.77 10.52 -3.70
CA ALA A 55 9.69 9.71 -4.46
C ALA A 55 10.53 10.58 -5.39
N ARG A 56 11.85 10.48 -5.28
CA ARG A 56 12.76 10.92 -6.32
C ARG A 56 12.51 10.09 -7.58
N LEU A 57 12.86 10.61 -8.74
CA LEU A 57 12.70 9.88 -10.01
C LEU A 57 13.39 8.50 -9.97
N ALA A 58 14.56 8.41 -9.34
CA ALA A 58 15.28 7.16 -9.17
C ALA A 58 14.52 6.13 -8.32
N ASP A 59 13.81 6.58 -7.26
CA ASP A 59 13.03 5.70 -6.39
C ASP A 59 11.82 5.13 -7.14
N GLN A 60 11.15 5.97 -7.95
CA GLN A 60 10.04 5.54 -8.80
C GLN A 60 10.49 4.55 -9.87
N ARG A 61 11.63 4.81 -10.51
CA ARG A 61 12.24 3.85 -11.44
C ARG A 61 12.62 2.56 -10.74
N GLY A 62 13.24 2.63 -9.57
CA GLY A 62 13.59 1.44 -8.78
C GLY A 62 12.35 0.63 -8.36
N LEU A 63 11.21 1.30 -8.09
CA LEU A 63 9.94 0.62 -7.85
C LEU A 63 9.49 -0.18 -9.08
N LEU A 64 9.50 0.45 -10.25
CA LEU A 64 9.09 -0.18 -11.50
C LEU A 64 10.04 -1.31 -11.92
N ASP A 65 11.35 -1.09 -11.75
CA ASP A 65 12.37 -2.10 -12.02
C ASP A 65 12.19 -3.32 -11.11
N GLY A 66 11.99 -3.11 -9.80
CA GLY A 66 11.73 -4.17 -8.84
C GLY A 66 10.41 -4.93 -9.11
N ALA A 67 9.36 -4.22 -9.45
CA ALA A 67 8.07 -4.80 -9.84
C ALA A 67 8.21 -5.67 -11.10
N SER A 68 8.92 -5.17 -12.11
CA SER A 68 9.17 -5.91 -13.36
C SER A 68 9.96 -7.20 -13.13
N LEU A 69 11.00 -7.13 -12.31
CA LEU A 69 11.79 -8.30 -11.92
C LEU A 69 10.95 -9.31 -11.14
N ARG A 70 10.06 -8.84 -10.25
CA ARG A 70 9.14 -9.72 -9.51
C ARG A 70 8.21 -10.48 -10.45
N LEU A 71 7.59 -9.80 -11.39
CA LEU A 71 6.71 -10.40 -12.39
C LEU A 71 7.43 -11.40 -13.31
N ARG A 72 8.70 -11.15 -13.60
CA ARG A 72 9.49 -11.97 -14.51
C ARG A 72 10.12 -13.19 -13.85
N LEU A 73 10.61 -13.04 -12.60
CA LEU A 73 11.53 -14.00 -11.95
C LEU A 73 10.90 -14.70 -10.73
N SER A 74 9.67 -14.37 -10.37
CA SER A 74 8.94 -15.03 -9.29
C SER A 74 7.74 -15.78 -9.85
N ASP A 75 7.64 -17.08 -9.54
CA ASP A 75 6.42 -17.88 -9.73
C ASP A 75 5.43 -17.51 -8.61
N ALA A 76 4.40 -16.76 -8.97
CA ALA A 76 3.38 -16.29 -8.04
C ALA A 76 2.60 -17.46 -7.40
N ALA A 77 2.33 -18.53 -8.14
CA ALA A 77 1.59 -19.68 -7.64
C ALA A 77 2.42 -20.48 -6.63
N LEU A 78 3.72 -20.66 -6.92
CA LEU A 78 4.66 -21.28 -5.99
C LEU A 78 4.80 -20.43 -4.72
N HIS A 79 4.94 -19.12 -4.86
CA HIS A 79 5.06 -18.19 -3.75
C HIS A 79 3.81 -18.21 -2.85
N ALA A 80 2.62 -18.09 -3.43
CA ALA A 80 1.34 -18.10 -2.72
C ALA A 80 1.11 -19.36 -1.89
N ARG A 81 1.55 -20.52 -2.38
CA ARG A 81 1.45 -21.80 -1.64
C ARG A 81 2.26 -21.85 -0.34
N HIS A 82 3.28 -20.99 -0.23
CA HIS A 82 4.20 -20.99 0.92
C HIS A 82 4.06 -19.74 1.78
N LEU A 83 3.09 -18.86 1.50
CA LEU A 83 2.85 -17.65 2.29
C LEU A 83 2.53 -17.99 3.75
N PRO A 84 3.29 -17.44 4.72
CA PRO A 84 2.97 -17.62 6.13
C PRO A 84 1.62 -17.01 6.53
N GLY A 85 0.93 -17.61 7.49
CA GLY A 85 -0.29 -17.06 8.07
C GLY A 85 -0.04 -15.91 9.04
N ASP A 86 1.08 -15.94 9.77
CA ASP A 86 1.46 -14.87 10.69
C ASP A 86 1.89 -13.60 9.93
N PRO A 87 1.38 -12.42 10.29
CA PRO A 87 1.65 -11.19 9.55
C PRO A 87 3.13 -10.78 9.53
N VAL A 88 3.88 -10.98 10.61
CA VAL A 88 5.31 -10.65 10.69
C VAL A 88 6.12 -11.62 9.86
N GLU A 89 5.82 -12.92 9.96
CA GLU A 89 6.48 -13.95 9.15
C GLU A 89 6.25 -13.71 7.66
N ARG A 90 5.02 -13.34 7.29
CA ARG A 90 4.65 -12.99 5.91
C ARG A 90 5.41 -11.77 5.41
N LEU A 91 5.49 -10.71 6.23
CA LEU A 91 6.26 -9.51 5.91
C LEU A 91 7.71 -9.83 5.56
N VAL A 92 8.37 -10.60 6.40
CA VAL A 92 9.77 -10.99 6.20
C VAL A 92 9.92 -11.88 4.97
N PHE A 93 9.01 -12.83 4.76
CA PHE A 93 9.03 -13.73 3.60
C PHE A 93 8.87 -12.96 2.27
N GLU A 94 7.95 -12.00 2.21
CA GLU A 94 7.75 -11.13 1.06
C GLU A 94 8.97 -10.24 0.80
N LEU A 95 9.56 -9.67 1.86
CA LEU A 95 10.79 -8.88 1.76
C LEU A 95 11.93 -9.71 1.16
N LEU A 96 12.15 -10.92 1.66
CA LEU A 96 13.22 -11.80 1.21
C LEU A 96 13.05 -12.19 -0.28
N GLU A 97 11.82 -12.50 -0.70
CA GLU A 97 11.54 -12.82 -2.10
C GLU A 97 11.72 -11.59 -3.01
N GLN A 98 11.31 -10.40 -2.57
CA GLN A 98 11.53 -9.17 -3.33
C GLN A 98 13.04 -8.90 -3.50
N LEU A 99 13.81 -8.98 -2.43
CA LEU A 99 15.26 -8.80 -2.49
C LEU A 99 15.95 -9.89 -3.32
N ARG A 100 15.42 -11.13 -3.31
CA ARG A 100 15.91 -12.20 -4.18
C ARG A 100 15.81 -11.80 -5.65
N VAL A 101 14.63 -11.42 -6.11
CA VAL A 101 14.42 -11.07 -7.52
C VAL A 101 15.20 -9.82 -7.93
N GLU A 102 15.29 -8.82 -7.06
CA GLU A 102 16.09 -7.61 -7.30
C GLU A 102 17.59 -7.91 -7.42
N SER A 103 18.09 -8.87 -6.65
CA SER A 103 19.50 -9.33 -6.73
C SER A 103 19.84 -10.04 -8.04
N LEU A 104 18.84 -10.45 -8.80
CA LEU A 104 18.97 -11.11 -10.10
C LEU A 104 18.87 -10.15 -11.28
N ALA A 105 18.85 -8.84 -11.03
CA ALA A 105 18.84 -7.84 -12.10
C ALA A 105 20.04 -8.08 -13.05
N PRO A 106 19.80 -8.23 -14.37
CA PRO A 106 20.85 -8.52 -15.34
C PRO A 106 21.98 -7.49 -15.31
N GLU A 107 23.20 -7.93 -15.58
CA GLU A 107 24.38 -7.04 -15.63
C GLU A 107 24.29 -6.05 -16.79
N GLU A 108 23.61 -6.44 -17.84
CA GLU A 108 23.33 -5.62 -19.03
C GLU A 108 22.35 -4.47 -18.75
N TRP A 109 21.72 -4.46 -17.56
CA TRP A 109 20.80 -3.41 -17.12
C TRP A 109 21.39 -2.53 -15.99
N PRO A 110 22.50 -1.82 -16.22
CA PRO A 110 23.18 -1.07 -15.16
C PRO A 110 22.30 0.03 -14.57
N GLY A 111 21.40 0.63 -15.37
CA GLY A 111 20.45 1.63 -14.91
C GLY A 111 19.43 1.07 -13.91
N ALA A 112 18.87 -0.10 -14.16
CA ALA A 112 17.95 -0.76 -13.24
C ALA A 112 18.67 -1.12 -11.93
N ARG A 113 19.88 -1.68 -11.99
CA ARG A 113 20.69 -1.99 -10.79
C ARG A 113 20.98 -0.74 -9.96
N ALA A 114 21.32 0.38 -10.61
CA ALA A 114 21.54 1.65 -9.93
C ALA A 114 20.28 2.20 -9.27
N ASN A 115 19.12 2.11 -9.95
CA ASN A 115 17.83 2.54 -9.42
C ASN A 115 17.41 1.70 -8.21
N LEU A 116 17.54 0.37 -8.27
CA LEU A 116 17.26 -0.54 -7.17
C LEU A 116 18.14 -0.26 -5.95
N HIS A 117 19.43 -0.05 -6.17
CA HIS A 117 20.36 0.33 -5.12
C HIS A 117 19.99 1.66 -4.47
N ALA A 118 19.79 2.71 -5.26
CA ALA A 118 19.45 4.04 -4.78
C ALA A 118 18.15 4.03 -3.97
N ARG A 119 17.14 3.29 -4.45
CA ARG A 119 15.86 3.13 -3.76
C ARG A 119 16.02 2.44 -2.42
N PHE A 120 16.77 1.34 -2.35
CA PHE A 120 16.97 0.63 -1.09
C PHE A 120 17.72 1.50 -0.06
N VAL A 121 18.76 2.20 -0.48
CA VAL A 121 19.52 3.13 0.39
C VAL A 121 18.60 4.24 0.90
N HIS A 122 17.81 4.85 0.02
CA HIS A 122 16.87 5.91 0.41
C HIS A 122 15.80 5.40 1.38
N TRP A 123 15.20 4.22 1.11
CA TRP A 123 14.27 3.59 2.03
C TRP A 123 14.91 3.33 3.40
N SER A 124 16.13 2.79 3.43
CA SER A 124 16.85 2.48 4.68
C SER A 124 17.11 3.74 5.50
N GLN A 125 17.45 4.84 4.84
CA GLN A 125 17.67 6.12 5.48
C GLN A 125 16.35 6.69 6.06
N ALA A 126 15.30 6.71 5.26
CA ALA A 126 13.99 7.15 5.71
C ALA A 126 13.45 6.31 6.88
N PHE A 127 13.71 4.99 6.88
CA PHE A 127 13.36 4.11 7.99
C PHE A 127 14.13 4.47 9.27
N ALA A 128 15.43 4.70 9.18
CA ALA A 128 16.25 5.13 10.33
C ALA A 128 15.79 6.49 10.86
N ASP A 129 15.54 7.45 9.97
CA ASP A 129 15.10 8.81 10.33
C ASP A 129 13.68 8.85 10.94
N SER A 130 12.86 7.84 10.66
CA SER A 130 11.50 7.74 11.22
C SER A 130 11.44 7.50 12.72
N GLY A 131 12.56 7.09 13.36
CA GLY A 131 12.63 6.70 14.75
C GLY A 131 12.07 5.30 15.05
N LEU A 132 11.65 4.53 14.05
CA LEU A 132 11.17 3.16 14.24
C LEU A 132 12.27 2.22 14.74
N THR A 133 13.54 2.52 14.45
CA THR A 133 14.71 1.78 14.93
C THR A 133 14.93 1.89 16.44
N GLU A 134 14.26 2.81 17.11
CA GLU A 134 14.27 2.90 18.59
C GLU A 134 13.47 1.76 19.25
N SER A 135 12.59 1.09 18.52
CA SER A 135 11.83 -0.06 19.00
C SER A 135 12.55 -1.38 18.71
N SER A 136 12.44 -2.35 19.63
CA SER A 136 13.03 -3.69 19.45
C SER A 136 12.56 -4.39 18.18
N LEU A 137 11.30 -4.22 17.81
CA LEU A 137 10.75 -4.77 16.57
C LEU A 137 11.30 -4.04 15.34
N GLY A 138 11.33 -2.70 15.39
CA GLY A 138 11.78 -1.90 14.26
C GLY A 138 13.26 -2.13 13.95
N ILE A 139 14.13 -2.13 14.98
CA ILE A 139 15.56 -2.42 14.76
C ILE A 139 15.80 -3.85 14.29
N LEU A 140 15.01 -4.82 14.75
CA LEU A 140 15.09 -6.20 14.28
C LEU A 140 14.75 -6.31 12.79
N LEU A 141 13.60 -5.78 12.38
CA LEU A 141 13.16 -5.80 10.96
C LEU A 141 14.12 -5.03 10.06
N PHE A 142 14.61 -3.88 10.52
CA PHE A 142 15.61 -3.09 9.82
C PHE A 142 16.90 -3.88 9.59
N THR A 143 17.40 -4.53 10.63
CA THR A 143 18.63 -5.33 10.57
C THR A 143 18.46 -6.53 9.65
N VAL A 144 17.28 -7.18 9.67
CA VAL A 144 16.94 -8.29 8.75
C VAL A 144 16.96 -7.79 7.31
N ALA A 145 16.35 -6.63 7.02
CA ALA A 145 16.31 -6.04 5.68
C ALA A 145 17.72 -5.69 5.16
N LEU A 146 18.53 -5.01 5.98
CA LEU A 146 19.93 -4.66 5.63
C LEU A 146 20.78 -5.91 5.39
N THR A 147 20.66 -6.91 6.27
CA THR A 147 21.44 -8.15 6.16
C THR A 147 21.05 -8.93 4.91
N ALA A 148 19.75 -9.07 4.64
CA ALA A 148 19.23 -9.74 3.46
C ALA A 148 19.71 -9.04 2.18
N TRP A 149 19.55 -7.73 2.12
CA TRP A 149 19.98 -6.94 0.98
C TRP A 149 21.48 -7.08 0.73
N SER A 150 22.31 -6.90 1.75
CA SER A 150 23.77 -7.04 1.63
C SER A 150 24.18 -8.44 1.16
N ARG A 151 23.56 -9.49 1.73
CA ARG A 151 23.90 -10.89 1.39
C ARG A 151 23.46 -11.29 -0.01
N LEU A 152 22.33 -10.78 -0.49
CA LEU A 152 21.77 -11.13 -1.80
C LEU A 152 22.36 -10.27 -2.92
N SER A 153 22.46 -8.95 -2.72
CA SER A 153 22.98 -8.02 -3.75
C SER A 153 24.51 -7.97 -3.80
N GLY A 154 25.18 -8.27 -2.69
CA GLY A 154 26.64 -8.12 -2.56
C GLY A 154 27.10 -6.68 -2.28
N HIS A 155 26.17 -5.74 -2.07
CA HIS A 155 26.49 -4.37 -1.69
C HIS A 155 26.67 -4.24 -0.18
N GLU A 156 27.50 -3.31 0.25
CA GLU A 156 27.61 -2.92 1.65
C GLU A 156 26.63 -1.77 1.94
N PRO A 157 25.94 -1.81 3.09
CA PRO A 157 25.12 -0.69 3.50
C PRO A 157 25.98 0.54 3.82
N PRO A 158 25.45 1.77 3.69
CA PRO A 158 26.13 2.97 4.17
C PRO A 158 26.57 2.83 5.63
N ASP A 159 27.78 3.32 5.98
CA ASP A 159 28.41 3.13 7.29
C ASP A 159 27.47 3.46 8.47
N ALA A 160 26.81 4.61 8.43
CA ALA A 160 25.90 5.04 9.50
C ALA A 160 24.73 4.07 9.73
N LEU A 161 24.23 3.43 8.67
CA LEU A 161 23.14 2.44 8.76
C LEU A 161 23.67 1.08 9.20
N GLY A 162 24.89 0.74 8.80
CA GLY A 162 25.60 -0.44 9.26
C GLY A 162 25.86 -0.41 10.76
N ASP A 163 26.36 0.71 11.26
CA ASP A 163 26.64 0.94 12.69
C ASP A 163 25.36 0.83 13.54
N LEU A 164 24.25 1.40 13.06
CA LEU A 164 22.95 1.32 13.75
C LEU A 164 22.47 -0.14 13.92
N ALA A 165 22.74 -0.99 12.94
CA ALA A 165 22.28 -2.38 12.92
C ALA A 165 23.29 -3.36 13.56
N GLU A 166 24.54 -2.94 13.88
CA GLU A 166 25.65 -3.83 14.20
C GLU A 166 25.38 -4.76 15.39
N ALA A 167 24.89 -4.22 16.50
CA ALA A 167 24.61 -5.01 17.69
C ALA A 167 23.55 -6.10 17.44
N THR A 168 22.48 -5.75 16.72
CA THR A 168 21.41 -6.71 16.35
C THR A 168 21.90 -7.70 15.31
N ARG A 169 22.74 -7.26 14.36
CA ARG A 169 23.33 -8.12 13.31
C ARG A 169 24.23 -9.20 13.90
N ALA A 170 25.01 -8.89 14.94
CA ALA A 170 25.84 -9.87 15.64
C ALA A 170 24.98 -11.00 16.24
N GLY A 171 23.89 -10.64 16.90
CA GLY A 171 22.93 -11.61 17.44
C GLY A 171 22.25 -12.47 16.35
N LEU A 172 21.82 -11.84 15.27
CA LEU A 172 21.22 -12.54 14.13
C LEU A 172 22.20 -13.50 13.45
N SER A 173 23.47 -13.11 13.31
CA SER A 173 24.48 -13.92 12.64
C SER A 173 24.75 -15.21 13.38
N ALA A 174 24.73 -15.21 14.71
CA ALA A 174 24.88 -16.41 15.52
C ALA A 174 23.74 -17.43 15.32
N GLN A 175 22.52 -16.93 15.12
CA GLN A 175 21.30 -17.76 15.05
C GLN A 175 20.98 -18.17 13.61
N LEU A 176 21.17 -17.29 12.64
CA LEU A 176 20.68 -17.43 11.26
C LEU A 176 21.81 -17.50 10.21
N GLY A 177 23.08 -17.59 10.63
CA GLY A 177 24.22 -17.58 9.71
C GLY A 177 24.14 -18.62 8.60
N ALA A 178 23.73 -19.85 8.92
CA ALA A 178 23.53 -20.92 7.95
C ALA A 178 22.41 -20.60 6.94
N GLN A 179 21.31 -20.00 7.41
CA GLN A 179 20.17 -19.65 6.57
C GLN A 179 20.52 -18.53 5.59
N TRP A 180 21.27 -17.52 6.02
CA TRP A 180 21.79 -16.46 5.15
C TRP A 180 22.70 -17.00 4.04
N ALA A 181 23.55 -17.97 4.37
CA ALA A 181 24.41 -18.62 3.38
C ALA A 181 23.59 -19.40 2.34
N LEU A 182 22.54 -20.12 2.79
CA LEU A 182 21.64 -20.84 1.91
C LEU A 182 20.82 -19.91 1.01
N LEU A 183 20.30 -18.78 1.53
CA LEU A 183 19.61 -17.77 0.72
C LEU A 183 20.51 -17.27 -0.44
N ARG A 184 21.75 -16.91 -0.13
CA ARG A 184 22.71 -16.45 -1.15
C ARG A 184 23.00 -17.55 -2.18
N ARG A 185 23.18 -18.78 -1.74
CA ARG A 185 23.44 -19.94 -2.60
C ARG A 185 22.29 -20.23 -3.56
N HIS A 186 21.05 -20.15 -3.04
CA HIS A 186 19.84 -20.53 -3.77
C HIS A 186 19.10 -19.36 -4.40
N ARG A 187 19.73 -18.16 -4.51
CA ARG A 187 19.05 -16.96 -5.02
C ARG A 187 18.47 -17.12 -6.43
N GLN A 188 19.05 -17.99 -7.27
CA GLN A 188 18.57 -18.26 -8.62
C GLN A 188 17.44 -19.30 -8.69
N ASP A 189 17.28 -20.11 -7.66
CA ASP A 189 16.28 -21.17 -7.57
C ASP A 189 15.24 -20.81 -6.51
N GLN A 190 14.07 -20.35 -6.95
CA GLN A 190 12.98 -19.93 -6.05
C GLN A 190 12.52 -21.08 -5.14
N GLN A 191 12.41 -22.31 -5.67
CA GLN A 191 11.96 -23.47 -4.88
C GLN A 191 12.93 -23.77 -3.72
N ALA A 192 14.23 -23.77 -4.00
CA ALA A 192 15.26 -24.00 -2.99
C ALA A 192 15.42 -22.80 -2.02
N PHE A 193 15.10 -21.58 -2.47
CA PHE A 193 15.14 -20.35 -1.66
C PHE A 193 14.06 -20.30 -0.58
N ILE A 194 12.89 -20.89 -0.83
CA ILE A 194 11.72 -20.85 0.07
C ILE A 194 12.04 -21.39 1.46
N ALA A 195 12.71 -22.54 1.56
CA ALA A 195 12.96 -23.19 2.85
C ALA A 195 13.80 -22.32 3.81
N PRO A 196 14.97 -21.78 3.43
CA PRO A 196 15.72 -20.86 4.29
C PRO A 196 15.00 -19.52 4.52
N ALA A 197 14.22 -19.01 3.56
CA ALA A 197 13.44 -17.80 3.74
C ALA A 197 12.36 -17.99 4.81
N LEU A 198 11.62 -19.10 4.79
CA LEU A 198 10.65 -19.45 5.82
C LEU A 198 11.30 -19.66 7.20
N ALA A 199 12.50 -20.24 7.26
CA ALA A 199 13.21 -20.42 8.52
C ALA A 199 13.54 -19.08 9.17
N ILE A 200 14.03 -18.12 8.39
CA ILE A 200 14.29 -16.75 8.86
C ILE A 200 12.98 -16.06 9.29
N SER A 201 11.94 -16.14 8.46
CA SER A 201 10.64 -15.53 8.75
C SER A 201 10.03 -16.03 10.05
N ARG A 202 10.05 -17.35 10.28
CA ARG A 202 9.55 -17.98 11.51
C ARG A 202 10.36 -17.57 12.73
N TRP A 203 11.68 -17.52 12.60
CA TRP A 203 12.54 -17.09 13.69
C TRP A 203 12.26 -15.64 14.09
N VAL A 204 12.10 -14.73 13.13
CA VAL A 204 11.73 -13.32 13.38
C VAL A 204 10.35 -13.24 14.03
N GLY A 205 9.35 -13.96 13.50
CA GLY A 205 8.01 -14.00 14.08
C GLY A 205 8.01 -14.50 15.53
N GLN A 206 8.80 -15.53 15.83
CA GLN A 206 8.96 -16.03 17.18
C GLN A 206 9.66 -15.03 18.12
N ALA A 207 10.74 -14.40 17.68
CA ALA A 207 11.46 -13.39 18.45
C ALA A 207 10.54 -12.19 18.80
N VAL A 208 9.69 -11.78 17.87
CA VAL A 208 8.69 -10.71 18.10
C VAL A 208 7.65 -11.13 19.14
N ARG A 209 7.12 -12.35 19.03
CA ARG A 209 6.13 -12.88 20.01
C ARG A 209 6.73 -12.97 21.41
N SER A 210 7.94 -13.52 21.55
CA SER A 210 8.63 -13.62 22.86
C SER A 210 8.87 -12.24 23.48
N ALA A 211 9.33 -11.27 22.70
CA ALA A 211 9.53 -9.90 23.18
C ALA A 211 8.20 -9.21 23.60
N GLN A 212 7.08 -9.56 22.99
CA GLN A 212 5.76 -9.06 23.38
C GLN A 212 5.23 -9.70 24.68
N GLU A 213 5.56 -10.96 24.92
CA GLU A 213 5.18 -11.69 26.14
C GLU A 213 5.97 -11.22 27.36
N GLU A 214 7.25 -10.88 27.17
CA GLU A 214 8.15 -10.38 28.22
C GLU A 214 7.92 -8.91 28.59
N ALA A 215 7.21 -8.14 27.76
CA ALA A 215 6.94 -6.73 28.02
C ALA A 215 6.07 -6.54 29.27
N PRO A 216 6.48 -5.72 30.27
CA PRO A 216 5.72 -5.52 31.50
C PRO A 216 4.32 -4.97 31.17
N ARG A 217 3.30 -5.60 31.74
CA ARG A 217 1.90 -5.16 31.65
C ARG A 217 1.75 -3.84 32.42
N GLY A 218 1.87 -2.70 31.74
CA GLY A 218 1.63 -1.39 32.36
C GLY A 218 2.55 -0.24 31.93
N ALA A 219 3.61 -0.45 31.18
CA ALA A 219 4.49 0.61 30.72
C ALA A 219 3.91 1.29 29.45
N ALA A 220 2.86 2.09 29.61
CA ALA A 220 2.39 3.00 28.57
C ALA A 220 3.16 4.32 28.65
N GLY A 221 4.39 4.36 28.14
CA GLY A 221 5.06 5.61 27.80
C GLY A 221 4.43 6.22 26.54
N PRO A 222 4.62 7.53 26.25
CA PRO A 222 4.10 8.16 25.04
C PRO A 222 4.74 7.49 23.82
N ARG A 223 4.02 6.55 23.22
CA ARG A 223 4.43 5.86 21.99
C ARG A 223 4.36 6.86 20.85
N ARG A 224 5.51 7.29 20.33
CA ARG A 224 5.58 7.99 19.05
C ARG A 224 5.01 7.07 17.97
N ARG A 225 3.83 7.41 17.51
CA ARG A 225 3.17 6.75 16.37
C ARG A 225 3.86 7.19 15.09
N GLY A 226 4.93 6.53 14.72
CA GLY A 226 5.42 6.56 13.36
C GLY A 226 4.65 5.48 12.59
N SER A 227 3.68 5.85 11.79
CA SER A 227 3.05 4.93 10.85
C SER A 227 3.97 4.75 9.65
N PHE A 228 4.99 3.95 9.79
CA PHE A 228 5.65 3.36 8.63
C PHE A 228 4.80 2.16 8.24
N ALA A 229 3.77 2.41 7.46
CA ALA A 229 3.07 1.36 6.76
C ALA A 229 4.04 0.84 5.70
N LEU A 230 4.57 -0.35 5.91
CA LEU A 230 5.00 -1.18 4.79
C LEU A 230 3.70 -1.65 4.14
N PRO A 231 3.25 -1.08 3.02
CA PRO A 231 2.04 -1.53 2.35
C PRO A 231 2.33 -2.89 1.73
N LEU A 232 2.07 -3.93 2.50
CA LEU A 232 2.04 -5.29 2.00
C LEU A 232 0.71 -5.48 1.28
N HIS A 233 0.73 -5.23 -0.02
CA HIS A 233 -0.36 -5.64 -0.88
C HIS A 233 -0.18 -7.13 -1.20
N PHE A 234 -1.13 -7.95 -0.78
CA PHE A 234 -1.18 -9.36 -1.12
C PHE A 234 -2.09 -9.57 -2.31
N GLU A 235 -1.73 -10.49 -3.21
CA GLU A 235 -2.64 -10.95 -4.25
C GLU A 235 -3.96 -11.39 -3.61
N SER A 236 -5.05 -10.78 -4.04
CA SER A 236 -6.36 -10.99 -3.48
C SER A 236 -6.97 -12.30 -3.98
N GLN A 237 -6.77 -13.37 -3.24
CA GLN A 237 -7.86 -14.32 -3.06
C GLN A 237 -8.58 -14.12 -1.71
N SER A 238 -8.20 -13.09 -0.96
CA SER A 238 -8.95 -12.64 0.22
C SER A 238 -8.88 -11.11 0.30
N LEU A 239 -9.89 -10.46 -0.25
CA LEU A 239 -10.19 -9.02 -0.07
C LEU A 239 -10.42 -8.63 1.41
N ASP A 240 -10.26 -9.56 2.36
CA ASP A 240 -10.57 -9.40 3.76
C ASP A 240 -9.36 -9.20 4.68
N ALA A 241 -8.14 -9.13 4.15
CA ALA A 241 -6.98 -8.87 4.99
C ALA A 241 -6.61 -7.38 4.95
N PRO A 242 -6.80 -6.65 6.06
CA PRO A 242 -6.37 -5.25 6.13
C PRO A 242 -4.85 -5.14 5.99
N PRO A 243 -4.33 -4.00 5.47
CA PRO A 243 -2.90 -3.77 5.37
C PRO A 243 -2.28 -3.87 6.76
N VAL A 244 -1.17 -4.60 6.88
CA VAL A 244 -0.44 -4.72 8.15
C VAL A 244 0.25 -3.38 8.42
N ALA A 245 -0.41 -2.53 9.20
CA ALA A 245 0.25 -1.39 9.81
C ALA A 245 1.12 -1.90 10.96
N LEU A 246 2.41 -1.62 10.91
CA LEU A 246 3.31 -1.82 12.05
C LEU A 246 3.04 -0.73 13.13
N SER A 247 1.82 -0.61 13.62
CA SER A 247 1.51 0.14 14.82
C SER A 247 1.32 -0.87 15.95
N GLY A 248 2.20 -0.81 16.93
CA GLY A 248 2.12 -1.69 18.08
C GLY A 248 0.84 -1.49 18.86
N ASP A 249 -0.16 -2.30 18.60
CA ASP A 249 -1.26 -2.76 19.44
C ASP A 249 -2.35 -3.48 18.62
N SER A 250 -1.98 -4.34 17.68
CA SER A 250 -2.99 -5.17 16.98
C SER A 250 -3.35 -6.47 17.72
N ARG A 251 -3.27 -6.49 19.06
CA ARG A 251 -3.83 -7.61 19.87
C ARG A 251 -5.34 -7.80 19.69
N ALA A 252 -6.06 -6.77 19.20
CA ALA A 252 -7.51 -6.85 19.01
C ALA A 252 -7.94 -7.62 17.77
N TRP A 253 -7.05 -7.84 16.79
CA TRP A 253 -7.44 -8.39 15.47
C TRP A 253 -7.04 -9.84 15.24
N ALA A 254 -6.03 -10.34 15.93
CA ALA A 254 -5.48 -11.68 15.65
C ALA A 254 -6.37 -12.85 16.13
N GLY A 255 -7.39 -12.59 16.95
CA GLY A 255 -8.20 -13.66 17.54
C GLY A 255 -9.71 -13.52 17.42
N SER A 256 -10.26 -12.40 16.97
CA SER A 256 -11.68 -12.10 17.20
C SER A 256 -12.57 -12.00 15.95
N ALA A 257 -12.04 -11.95 14.75
CA ALA A 257 -12.87 -11.79 13.56
C ALA A 257 -13.85 -12.96 13.31
N HIS A 258 -13.55 -14.15 13.83
CA HIS A 258 -14.39 -15.35 13.66
C HIS A 258 -15.27 -15.68 14.86
N SER A 259 -15.12 -14.99 16.01
CA SER A 259 -15.85 -15.31 17.24
C SER A 259 -16.81 -14.21 17.72
N TYR A 260 -16.76 -13.00 17.10
CA TYR A 260 -17.67 -11.94 17.52
C TYR A 260 -19.10 -12.20 17.04
N ARG A 261 -20.03 -12.34 17.99
CA ARG A 261 -21.47 -12.41 17.72
C ARG A 261 -22.15 -11.23 18.40
N VAL A 262 -22.97 -10.51 17.64
CA VAL A 262 -23.87 -9.50 18.22
C VAL A 262 -24.83 -10.19 19.17
N PHE A 263 -24.77 -9.85 20.46
CA PHE A 263 -25.64 -10.43 21.48
C PHE A 263 -27.12 -10.05 21.27
N THR A 264 -27.39 -8.77 21.03
CA THR A 264 -28.74 -8.27 20.79
C THR A 264 -28.71 -6.97 19.97
N ARG A 265 -29.71 -6.80 19.12
CA ARG A 265 -29.99 -5.55 18.38
C ARG A 265 -31.26 -4.87 18.90
N ALA A 266 -31.89 -5.39 19.97
CA ALA A 266 -33.16 -4.90 20.48
C ALA A 266 -33.10 -3.44 20.98
N TYR A 267 -31.91 -2.93 21.24
CA TYR A 267 -31.69 -1.57 21.75
C TYR A 267 -31.03 -0.64 20.73
N ASP A 268 -30.74 -1.14 19.51
CA ASP A 268 -30.16 -0.33 18.45
C ASP A 268 -31.25 0.61 17.91
N ARG A 269 -30.84 1.84 17.64
CA ARG A 269 -31.71 2.85 17.05
C ARG A 269 -30.99 3.44 15.83
N GLU A 270 -31.60 3.31 14.69
CA GLU A 270 -31.19 3.96 13.46
C GLU A 270 -32.04 5.23 13.27
N ALA A 271 -31.38 6.32 12.87
CA ALA A 271 -32.04 7.58 12.58
C ALA A 271 -31.25 8.34 11.51
N GLN A 272 -31.97 9.03 10.65
CA GLN A 272 -31.34 9.97 9.71
C GLN A 272 -30.98 11.28 10.41
N ALA A 273 -29.82 11.85 10.11
CA ALA A 273 -29.38 13.11 10.72
C ALA A 273 -30.39 14.25 10.52
N ALA A 274 -31.09 14.26 9.38
CA ALA A 274 -32.15 15.21 9.07
C ALA A 274 -33.39 15.12 9.99
N GLU A 275 -33.61 13.95 10.61
CA GLU A 275 -34.74 13.73 11.56
C GLU A 275 -34.39 14.17 12.98
N LEU A 276 -33.11 14.29 13.29
CA LEU A 276 -32.61 14.64 14.63
C LEU A 276 -32.62 16.14 14.90
N ILE A 277 -32.55 16.97 13.84
CA ILE A 277 -32.37 18.43 13.95
C ILE A 277 -33.34 19.13 12.97
N ARG A 278 -33.87 20.30 13.38
CA ARG A 278 -34.74 21.11 12.52
C ARG A 278 -34.04 21.59 11.26
N ALA A 279 -34.72 21.61 10.13
CA ALA A 279 -34.15 21.99 8.82
C ALA A 279 -33.49 23.39 8.83
N ALA A 280 -34.07 24.36 9.53
CA ALA A 280 -33.48 25.71 9.66
C ALA A 280 -32.12 25.68 10.38
N GLN A 281 -31.98 24.87 11.41
CA GLN A 281 -30.72 24.71 12.15
C GLN A 281 -29.67 23.92 11.36
N LEU A 282 -30.09 22.95 10.55
CA LEU A 282 -29.21 22.27 9.62
C LEU A 282 -28.65 23.22 8.56
N ALA A 283 -29.50 24.11 8.02
CA ALA A 283 -29.07 25.14 7.07
C ALA A 283 -28.07 26.13 7.68
N GLU A 284 -28.28 26.51 8.94
CA GLU A 284 -27.35 27.37 9.68
C GLU A 284 -25.99 26.69 9.87
N PHE A 285 -25.97 25.43 10.35
CA PHE A 285 -24.73 24.66 10.50
C PHE A 285 -24.02 24.47 9.17
N ARG A 286 -24.77 24.24 8.10
CA ARG A 286 -24.21 24.14 6.75
C ARG A 286 -23.49 25.39 6.33
N GLY A 287 -24.13 26.57 6.53
CA GLY A 287 -23.52 27.87 6.25
C GLY A 287 -22.24 28.10 7.04
N GLN A 288 -22.24 27.80 8.33
CA GLN A 288 -21.03 27.90 9.18
C GLN A 288 -19.89 27.01 8.69
N MET A 289 -20.18 25.78 8.29
CA MET A 289 -19.18 24.85 7.74
C MET A 289 -18.62 25.34 6.40
N ASP A 290 -19.45 25.87 5.52
CA ASP A 290 -19.04 26.42 4.22
C ASP A 290 -18.10 27.63 4.39
N GLU A 291 -18.41 28.52 5.32
CA GLU A 291 -17.55 29.65 5.65
C GLU A 291 -16.21 29.22 6.25
N GLU A 292 -16.23 28.22 7.11
CA GLU A 292 -15.02 27.72 7.76
C GLU A 292 -14.13 26.98 6.76
N LEU A 293 -14.72 26.19 5.87
CA LEU A 293 -14.00 25.54 4.78
C LEU A 293 -13.38 26.58 3.83
N ALA A 294 -14.10 27.64 3.48
CA ALA A 294 -13.57 28.70 2.65
C ALA A 294 -12.38 29.43 3.32
N ARG A 295 -12.43 29.65 4.64
CA ARG A 295 -11.33 30.26 5.40
C ARG A 295 -10.10 29.37 5.56
N SER A 296 -10.30 28.04 5.57
CA SER A 296 -9.20 27.08 5.75
C SER A 296 -8.24 26.98 4.56
N GLY A 297 -8.61 27.51 3.39
CA GLY A 297 -7.81 27.38 2.16
C GLY A 297 -7.73 25.97 1.60
N LEU A 298 -8.51 25.04 2.14
CA LEU A 298 -8.59 23.66 1.66
C LEU A 298 -9.49 23.58 0.43
N HIS A 299 -9.00 23.00 -0.63
CA HIS A 299 -9.72 22.90 -1.91
C HIS A 299 -10.14 21.45 -2.20
N ALA A 300 -11.44 21.17 -2.13
CA ALA A 300 -12.01 19.88 -2.47
C ALA A 300 -11.61 19.41 -3.88
N GLY A 301 -11.54 20.32 -4.85
CA GLY A 301 -11.15 19.97 -6.23
C GLY A 301 -9.69 19.52 -6.39
N ARG A 302 -8.78 19.96 -5.53
CA ARG A 302 -7.40 19.45 -5.52
C ARG A 302 -7.37 18.03 -4.95
N LEU A 303 -8.08 17.81 -3.85
CA LEU A 303 -8.21 16.52 -3.23
C LEU A 303 -8.94 15.53 -4.15
N ALA A 304 -10.01 15.96 -4.83
CA ALA A 304 -10.73 15.16 -5.81
C ALA A 304 -9.83 14.62 -6.93
N ARG A 305 -8.97 15.46 -7.48
CA ARG A 305 -7.99 15.03 -8.49
C ARG A 305 -7.02 13.98 -7.95
N HIS A 306 -6.54 14.14 -6.72
CA HIS A 306 -5.69 13.14 -6.08
C HIS A 306 -6.43 11.83 -5.84
N LEU A 307 -7.68 11.89 -5.36
CA LEU A 307 -8.50 10.70 -5.13
C LEU A 307 -8.82 9.99 -6.46
N GLN A 308 -9.16 10.74 -7.49
CA GLN A 308 -9.42 10.19 -8.82
C GLN A 308 -8.20 9.45 -9.37
N GLN A 309 -7.00 10.02 -9.25
CA GLN A 309 -5.76 9.37 -9.65
C GLN A 309 -5.48 8.06 -8.89
N ARG A 310 -5.88 7.99 -7.62
CA ARG A 310 -5.64 6.83 -6.77
C ARG A 310 -6.69 5.73 -6.89
N LEU A 311 -7.94 6.13 -7.17
CA LEU A 311 -9.10 5.23 -7.19
C LEU A 311 -9.57 4.92 -8.63
N ALA A 312 -8.96 5.53 -9.63
CA ALA A 312 -9.31 5.28 -11.03
C ALA A 312 -8.80 3.92 -11.50
N VAL A 313 -9.71 3.16 -12.09
CA VAL A 313 -9.44 1.92 -12.81
C VAL A 313 -9.51 2.23 -14.31
N PRO A 314 -8.55 1.80 -15.12
CA PRO A 314 -8.63 1.98 -16.56
C PRO A 314 -9.79 1.14 -17.11
N ARG A 315 -10.78 1.80 -17.68
CA ARG A 315 -11.85 1.16 -18.42
C ARG A 315 -11.61 1.33 -19.92
N HIS A 316 -11.53 0.22 -20.63
CA HIS A 316 -11.32 0.19 -22.08
C HIS A 316 -12.69 0.14 -22.78
N ASP A 317 -13.26 1.30 -23.07
CA ASP A 317 -14.58 1.41 -23.74
C ASP A 317 -14.57 2.32 -24.95
N GLY A 318 -13.40 2.73 -25.41
CA GLY A 318 -13.21 3.57 -26.58
C GLY A 318 -12.05 3.13 -27.45
N TRP A 319 -12.06 3.59 -28.71
CA TRP A 319 -10.97 3.41 -29.66
C TRP A 319 -10.43 4.76 -30.11
N GLN A 320 -9.13 4.91 -30.06
CA GLN A 320 -8.41 6.02 -30.69
C GLN A 320 -7.96 5.56 -32.08
N PHE A 321 -8.40 6.26 -33.11
CA PHE A 321 -8.12 5.94 -34.50
C PHE A 321 -7.05 6.86 -35.08
N GLY A 322 -6.43 6.43 -36.19
CA GLY A 322 -5.50 7.26 -36.92
C GLY A 322 -4.10 7.34 -36.26
N LEU A 323 -3.67 6.25 -35.67
CA LEU A 323 -2.35 6.08 -35.08
C LEU A 323 -1.40 5.42 -36.06
N GLU A 324 -0.10 5.58 -35.79
CA GLU A 324 0.98 4.97 -36.59
C GLU A 324 1.38 3.59 -36.07
N ASP A 325 0.88 3.20 -34.87
CA ASP A 325 1.12 1.91 -34.21
C ASP A 325 -0.14 1.42 -33.47
N GLY A 326 -0.21 0.12 -33.20
CA GLY A 326 -1.30 -0.50 -32.48
C GLY A 326 -2.04 -1.58 -33.27
N HIS A 327 -3.36 -1.70 -33.05
CA HIS A 327 -4.21 -2.65 -33.79
C HIS A 327 -4.55 -2.09 -35.16
N LEU A 328 -4.40 -2.91 -36.20
CA LEU A 328 -4.75 -2.50 -37.56
C LEU A 328 -6.24 -2.17 -37.67
N ASP A 329 -6.57 -0.99 -38.17
CA ASP A 329 -7.94 -0.61 -38.48
C ASP A 329 -8.34 -1.06 -39.92
N ALA A 330 -9.06 -2.18 -39.98
CA ALA A 330 -9.47 -2.75 -41.25
C ALA A 330 -10.31 -1.79 -42.14
N SER A 331 -11.02 -0.83 -41.54
CA SER A 331 -11.80 0.17 -42.30
C SER A 331 -10.93 1.18 -43.03
N ARG A 332 -9.67 1.35 -42.64
CA ARG A 332 -8.69 2.29 -43.22
C ARG A 332 -7.71 1.64 -44.19
N LEU A 333 -7.75 0.33 -44.37
CA LEU A 333 -6.85 -0.37 -45.30
C LEU A 333 -7.01 0.12 -46.75
N ALA A 334 -8.21 0.54 -47.17
CA ALA A 334 -8.43 1.11 -48.48
C ALA A 334 -7.65 2.41 -48.72
N GLN A 335 -7.35 3.16 -47.65
CA GLN A 335 -6.55 4.39 -47.72
C GLN A 335 -5.08 4.09 -48.05
N LEU A 336 -4.54 2.95 -47.60
CA LEU A 336 -3.19 2.51 -47.90
C LEU A 336 -2.98 2.19 -49.40
N VAL A 337 -4.05 1.76 -50.09
CA VAL A 337 -3.99 1.49 -51.53
C VAL A 337 -3.98 2.80 -52.33
N SER A 338 -4.67 3.83 -51.85
CA SER A 338 -4.71 5.15 -52.47
C SER A 338 -3.53 6.05 -52.12
N ASP A 339 -2.98 5.90 -50.93
CA ASP A 339 -1.81 6.62 -50.46
C ASP A 339 -0.89 5.67 -49.65
N PRO A 340 0.12 5.06 -50.31
CA PRO A 340 1.06 4.13 -49.66
C PRO A 340 1.92 4.75 -48.57
N GLN A 341 1.96 6.09 -48.44
CA GLN A 341 2.71 6.77 -47.36
C GLN A 341 1.87 7.02 -46.14
N GLN A 342 0.57 6.75 -46.16
CA GLN A 342 -0.32 6.89 -45.03
C GLN A 342 -0.03 5.84 -43.99
N ARG A 343 0.52 6.28 -42.86
CA ARG A 343 0.89 5.41 -41.71
C ARG A 343 -0.19 5.38 -40.62
N ALA A 344 -1.14 6.32 -40.62
CA ALA A 344 -2.19 6.46 -39.63
C ALA A 344 -3.37 5.48 -39.83
N ILE A 345 -3.03 4.18 -39.93
CA ILE A 345 -3.98 3.07 -40.20
C ILE A 345 -4.22 2.17 -38.98
N PHE A 346 -3.70 2.57 -37.86
CA PHE A 346 -3.84 1.78 -36.63
C PHE A 346 -4.83 2.45 -35.67
N ARG A 347 -5.32 1.67 -34.71
CA ARG A 347 -6.18 2.08 -33.63
C ARG A 347 -5.71 1.45 -32.33
N ASN A 348 -5.83 2.17 -31.21
CA ASN A 348 -5.58 1.64 -29.88
C ASN A 348 -6.82 1.81 -29.02
N GLU A 349 -7.00 0.92 -28.06
CA GLU A 349 -8.01 1.09 -27.05
C GLU A 349 -7.67 2.33 -26.20
N LEU A 350 -8.68 3.19 -26.01
CA LEU A 350 -8.53 4.40 -25.21
C LEU A 350 -8.97 4.07 -23.76
N PRO A 351 -8.04 4.02 -22.82
CA PRO A 351 -8.40 3.81 -21.43
C PRO A 351 -9.00 5.10 -20.85
N HIS A 352 -10.23 5.01 -20.36
CA HIS A 352 -10.84 6.06 -19.56
C HIS A 352 -10.70 5.74 -18.08
N PRO A 353 -10.17 6.67 -17.24
CA PRO A 353 -10.11 6.46 -15.81
C PRO A 353 -11.53 6.56 -15.23
N VAL A 354 -12.06 5.44 -14.77
CA VAL A 354 -13.36 5.37 -14.09
C VAL A 354 -13.11 4.96 -12.64
N SER A 355 -13.77 5.63 -11.70
CA SER A 355 -13.72 5.22 -10.31
C SER A 355 -14.62 4.00 -10.10
N ASP A 356 -14.02 2.87 -9.71
CA ASP A 356 -14.73 1.62 -9.37
C ASP A 356 -14.60 1.34 -7.87
N ALA A 357 -14.83 2.39 -7.07
CA ALA A 357 -14.74 2.34 -5.63
C ALA A 357 -15.97 2.99 -4.98
N ALA A 358 -16.36 2.51 -3.80
CA ALA A 358 -17.31 3.17 -2.91
C ALA A 358 -16.63 3.37 -1.54
N VAL A 359 -16.91 4.48 -0.89
CA VAL A 359 -16.30 4.83 0.40
C VAL A 359 -17.38 5.03 1.45
N ALA A 360 -17.27 4.33 2.57
CA ALA A 360 -18.07 4.56 3.76
C ALA A 360 -17.21 5.24 4.84
N LEU A 361 -17.63 6.40 5.33
CA LEU A 361 -17.01 7.12 6.44
C LEU A 361 -17.78 6.83 7.71
N LEU A 362 -17.17 6.07 8.61
CA LEU A 362 -17.77 5.73 9.90
C LEU A 362 -17.22 6.66 10.98
N LEU A 363 -18.10 7.44 11.61
CA LEU A 363 -17.74 8.47 12.58
C LEU A 363 -18.14 8.05 13.99
N ASP A 364 -17.19 8.11 14.90
CA ASP A 364 -17.47 8.03 16.33
C ASP A 364 -18.08 9.36 16.82
N CYS A 365 -19.36 9.35 17.14
CA CYS A 365 -20.10 10.47 17.70
C CYS A 365 -20.30 10.33 19.23
N SER A 366 -19.48 9.54 19.90
CA SER A 366 -19.55 9.36 21.35
C SER A 366 -19.21 10.65 22.12
N GLY A 367 -19.60 10.72 23.38
CA GLY A 367 -19.39 11.91 24.22
C GLY A 367 -17.93 12.33 24.37
N SER A 368 -16.99 11.39 24.32
CA SER A 368 -15.54 11.65 24.36
C SER A 368 -15.02 12.40 23.12
N MET A 369 -15.70 12.23 21.98
CA MET A 369 -15.34 12.88 20.72
C MET A 369 -15.88 14.31 20.58
N LYS A 370 -16.65 14.79 21.55
CA LYS A 370 -17.29 16.13 21.49
C LYS A 370 -16.31 17.26 21.23
N ALA A 371 -15.12 17.21 21.82
CA ALA A 371 -14.07 18.23 21.60
C ALA A 371 -13.52 18.22 20.16
N HIS A 372 -13.62 17.10 19.47
CA HIS A 372 -13.10 16.91 18.10
C HIS A 372 -14.20 16.96 17.03
N ALA A 373 -15.47 17.11 17.43
CA ALA A 373 -16.61 17.05 16.52
C ALA A 373 -16.50 18.08 15.39
N ARG A 374 -16.07 19.34 15.69
CA ARG A 374 -15.98 20.40 14.70
C ARG A 374 -14.89 20.16 13.65
N PRO A 375 -13.62 19.91 14.00
CA PRO A 375 -12.61 19.61 12.99
C PRO A 375 -12.91 18.32 12.22
N LEU A 376 -13.51 17.32 12.87
CA LEU A 376 -13.92 16.07 12.22
C LEU A 376 -15.00 16.30 11.17
N SER A 377 -16.04 17.10 11.48
CA SER A 377 -17.11 17.41 10.55
C SER A 377 -16.59 18.15 9.30
N LEU A 378 -15.67 19.10 9.47
CA LEU A 378 -15.03 19.79 8.34
C LEU A 378 -14.23 18.85 7.46
N LEU A 379 -13.47 17.94 8.06
CA LEU A 379 -12.70 16.94 7.32
C LEU A 379 -13.62 16.02 6.53
N VAL A 380 -14.69 15.52 7.16
CA VAL A 380 -15.67 14.63 6.52
C VAL A 380 -16.40 15.35 5.37
N ASP A 381 -16.77 16.60 5.56
CA ASP A 381 -17.41 17.39 4.50
C ASP A 381 -16.46 17.63 3.32
N LEU A 382 -15.20 17.96 3.59
CA LEU A 382 -14.17 18.10 2.56
C LEU A 382 -13.96 16.81 1.78
N LEU A 383 -13.82 15.68 2.49
CA LEU A 383 -13.65 14.35 1.88
C LEU A 383 -14.89 13.94 1.07
N GLY A 384 -16.08 14.13 1.62
CA GLY A 384 -17.34 13.80 0.93
C GLY A 384 -17.50 14.58 -0.38
N ARG A 385 -17.20 15.89 -0.36
CA ARG A 385 -17.20 16.73 -1.57
C ARG A 385 -16.15 16.25 -2.58
N ALA A 386 -14.94 15.97 -2.11
CA ALA A 386 -13.86 15.52 -2.97
C ALA A 386 -14.15 14.15 -3.61
N LEU A 387 -14.70 13.21 -2.86
CA LEU A 387 -15.13 11.89 -3.35
C LEU A 387 -16.26 12.03 -4.38
N SER A 388 -17.28 12.84 -4.08
CA SER A 388 -18.38 13.12 -5.03
C SER A 388 -17.86 13.73 -6.32
N MET A 389 -16.93 14.68 -6.25
CA MET A 389 -16.29 15.30 -7.43
C MET A 389 -15.41 14.31 -8.20
N ALA A 390 -14.84 13.32 -7.53
CA ALA A 390 -14.07 12.23 -8.14
C ALA A 390 -14.96 11.12 -8.75
N GLY A 391 -16.29 11.22 -8.61
CA GLY A 391 -17.22 10.20 -9.10
C GLY A 391 -17.27 8.94 -8.22
N VAL A 392 -16.83 9.04 -6.97
CA VAL A 392 -16.84 7.94 -5.99
C VAL A 392 -18.09 8.05 -5.12
N PRO A 393 -18.98 7.03 -5.10
CA PRO A 393 -20.06 6.98 -4.14
C PRO A 393 -19.54 7.03 -2.71
N VAL A 394 -20.16 7.86 -1.87
CA VAL A 394 -19.75 8.05 -0.49
C VAL A 394 -20.95 8.03 0.45
N ASP A 395 -20.87 7.22 1.49
CA ASP A 395 -21.81 7.19 2.62
C ASP A 395 -21.12 7.72 3.87
N VAL A 396 -21.85 8.48 4.68
CA VAL A 396 -21.37 9.00 5.95
C VAL A 396 -22.27 8.47 7.06
N LEU A 397 -21.72 7.64 7.91
CA LEU A 397 -22.41 6.97 9.00
C LEU A 397 -21.83 7.40 10.34
N GLY A 398 -22.68 7.77 11.28
CA GLY A 398 -22.28 8.07 12.66
C GLY A 398 -22.77 6.98 13.61
N PHE A 399 -21.96 6.65 14.60
CA PHE A 399 -22.39 5.80 15.70
C PHE A 399 -22.13 6.47 17.06
N SER A 400 -22.97 6.15 18.01
CA SER A 400 -22.82 6.61 19.39
C SER A 400 -23.44 5.61 20.34
N THR A 401 -23.04 5.64 21.59
CA THR A 401 -23.63 4.81 22.64
C THR A 401 -24.73 5.58 23.36
N GLN A 402 -25.92 4.96 23.57
CA GLN A 402 -27.01 5.58 24.31
C GLN A 402 -26.73 5.66 25.81
N ALA A 403 -25.86 4.82 26.34
CA ALA A 403 -25.59 4.73 27.75
C ALA A 403 -24.10 4.55 28.02
N TRP A 404 -23.63 5.26 29.05
CA TRP A 404 -22.23 5.30 29.48
C TRP A 404 -21.85 3.89 29.94
N ASN A 405 -21.93 2.95 30.07
CA ASN A 405 -21.53 1.59 30.51
C ASN A 405 -22.31 0.45 29.84
N GLY A 406 -22.72 0.62 28.57
CA GLY A 406 -23.40 -0.42 27.81
C GLY A 406 -24.90 -0.63 28.16
N GLY A 407 -25.45 0.14 29.09
CA GLY A 407 -26.88 0.27 29.35
C GLY A 407 -27.65 -1.03 29.62
N ARG A 408 -28.80 -1.18 28.96
CA ARG A 408 -29.67 -2.36 29.09
C ARG A 408 -29.07 -3.59 28.43
N ALA A 409 -28.47 -3.45 27.26
CA ALA A 409 -27.86 -4.55 26.52
C ALA A 409 -26.79 -5.27 27.36
N ARG A 410 -25.93 -4.52 28.07
CA ARG A 410 -24.91 -5.11 28.95
C ARG A 410 -25.54 -5.83 30.14
N ARG A 411 -26.59 -5.28 30.74
CA ARG A 411 -27.29 -5.93 31.86
C ARG A 411 -27.94 -7.25 31.45
N ASP A 412 -28.51 -7.28 30.26
CA ASP A 412 -29.14 -8.50 29.75
C ASP A 412 -28.09 -9.54 29.37
N TRP A 413 -26.96 -9.11 28.81
CA TRP A 413 -25.81 -9.99 28.55
C TRP A 413 -25.24 -10.60 29.83
N GLN A 414 -25.12 -9.80 30.91
CA GLN A 414 -24.63 -10.27 32.20
C GLN A 414 -25.63 -11.22 32.92
N ARG A 415 -26.92 -11.16 32.57
CA ARG A 415 -27.96 -12.07 33.10
C ARG A 415 -28.06 -13.38 32.30
N ALA A 416 -27.66 -13.34 31.04
CA ALA A 416 -27.76 -14.49 30.13
C ALA A 416 -26.50 -15.38 30.11
N GLY A 417 -25.38 -14.92 30.61
CA GLY A 417 -24.09 -15.62 30.72
C GLY A 417 -23.60 -15.72 32.13
#